data_61220aabf1b34b10b7291ac56559cf0e
#
_entry.id   61220aabf1b34b10b7291ac56559cf0e
#
_cell.length_a   1.000
_cell.length_b   1.000
_cell.length_c   1.000
_cell.angle_alpha   90.00
_cell.angle_beta   90.00
_cell.angle_gamma   90.00
#
_symmetry.space_group_name_H-M   'P 1'
#
loop_
_entity.id
_entity.type
_entity.pdbx_description
1 polymer ?
#
loop_
_entity_poly.entity_id
_entity_poly.type
_entity_poly.pdbx_seq_one_letter_code
_entity_poly.pdbx_strand_id
1 'polypeptide(L)'
;MKIVANGVQIEVEDSGPGPAGTTRPAVLLVMGLGMQLVAWPPELVQGLLAAGYRVIRHDNRDVGLSQRMEALGKPNLLWAGLQHKLGFAPPPPYSLGDMAADALGVLDALGVTQAHVVGVSMGGMIAQRMALAAPQRVLSLTSVMSSSSAPDLPQARPEVMAALLRRPSGRDRQAVVDHYVRLFRVIGSPGFVTPEAELRQRIAVAAERGFYPVGTLRQTLAVMADSARAALLAQITAPTLVFHGQDDPLLPYACGEDTARRIPGARLIGVAGMGHDLPGPVVDRLLAALLPHFKTA
;
A
#
# COMPACT_ATOMS: atom_id res chain seq x y z
N MET A 1 2.72 -18.59 3.01
CA MET A 1 3.73 -19.43 2.31
C MET A 1 4.79 -18.54 1.68
N LYS A 2 6.04 -19.05 1.61
CA LYS A 2 7.13 -18.30 0.93
C LYS A 2 7.27 -18.77 -0.51
N ILE A 3 7.35 -17.81 -1.42
CA ILE A 3 7.64 -18.05 -2.85
C ILE A 3 8.81 -17.18 -3.29
N VAL A 4 9.46 -17.54 -4.38
CA VAL A 4 10.48 -16.69 -5.01
C VAL A 4 9.81 -15.89 -6.12
N ALA A 5 9.82 -14.56 -5.98
CA ALA A 5 9.29 -13.62 -6.95
C ALA A 5 10.37 -12.58 -7.28
N ASN A 6 10.68 -12.37 -8.55
CA ASN A 6 11.72 -11.43 -8.98
C ASN A 6 13.09 -11.62 -8.25
N GLY A 7 13.45 -12.88 -7.96
CA GLY A 7 14.69 -13.21 -7.24
C GLY A 7 14.66 -12.95 -5.72
N VAL A 8 13.52 -12.57 -5.15
CA VAL A 8 13.33 -12.26 -3.72
C VAL A 8 12.35 -13.26 -3.10
N GLN A 9 12.63 -13.71 -1.88
CA GLN A 9 11.66 -14.53 -1.12
C GLN A 9 10.55 -13.63 -0.57
N ILE A 10 9.32 -13.84 -1.04
CA ILE A 10 8.12 -13.09 -0.66
C ILE A 10 7.19 -14.00 0.15
N GLU A 11 6.73 -13.51 1.29
CA GLU A 11 5.66 -14.14 2.07
C GLU A 11 4.30 -13.80 1.48
N VAL A 12 3.51 -14.83 1.19
CA VAL A 12 2.22 -14.72 0.50
C VAL A 12 1.13 -15.49 1.25
N GLU A 13 -0.04 -14.92 1.29
CA GLU A 13 -1.29 -15.61 1.60
C GLU A 13 -2.18 -15.58 0.35
N ASP A 14 -2.65 -16.76 -0.03
CA ASP A 14 -3.50 -16.99 -1.19
C ASP A 14 -4.69 -17.87 -0.79
N SER A 15 -5.89 -17.40 -1.07
CA SER A 15 -7.11 -18.17 -0.80
C SER A 15 -7.33 -19.35 -1.76
N GLY A 16 -6.48 -19.46 -2.76
CA GLY A 16 -6.54 -20.50 -3.79
C GLY A 16 -7.57 -20.26 -4.91
N PRO A 17 -7.47 -21.04 -5.99
CA PRO A 17 -8.30 -20.85 -7.19
C PRO A 17 -9.79 -21.20 -6.99
N GLY A 18 -10.15 -21.78 -5.86
CA GLY A 18 -11.50 -22.30 -5.59
C GLY A 18 -11.64 -23.78 -5.87
N PRO A 19 -12.86 -24.34 -5.80
CA PRO A 19 -13.14 -25.75 -6.10
C PRO A 19 -12.74 -26.10 -7.54
N ALA A 20 -12.40 -27.38 -7.77
CA ALA A 20 -12.06 -27.88 -9.09
C ALA A 20 -13.16 -27.55 -10.12
N GLY A 21 -12.74 -27.03 -11.28
CA GLY A 21 -13.66 -26.61 -12.36
C GLY A 21 -14.23 -25.20 -12.22
N THR A 22 -13.87 -24.44 -11.18
CA THR A 22 -14.24 -23.02 -11.07
C THR A 22 -13.01 -22.13 -11.19
N THR A 23 -13.12 -21.05 -11.99
CA THR A 23 -12.09 -20.02 -12.07
C THR A 23 -12.57 -18.80 -11.30
N ARG A 24 -11.91 -18.47 -10.19
CA ARG A 24 -12.19 -17.24 -9.44
C ARG A 24 -11.30 -16.12 -9.98
N PRO A 25 -11.85 -14.96 -10.39
CA PRO A 25 -11.02 -13.80 -10.71
C PRO A 25 -10.13 -13.44 -9.54
N ALA A 26 -8.86 -13.14 -9.81
CA ALA A 26 -7.89 -12.84 -8.75
C ALA A 26 -7.92 -11.35 -8.39
N VAL A 27 -7.82 -11.08 -7.08
CA VAL A 27 -7.56 -9.75 -6.52
C VAL A 27 -6.23 -9.80 -5.78
N LEU A 28 -5.28 -8.98 -6.21
CA LEU A 28 -4.00 -8.79 -5.53
C LEU A 28 -4.08 -7.55 -4.62
N LEU A 29 -3.80 -7.73 -3.35
CA LEU A 29 -3.81 -6.70 -2.33
C LEU A 29 -2.37 -6.29 -1.98
N VAL A 30 -1.98 -5.04 -2.30
CA VAL A 30 -0.64 -4.49 -2.09
C VAL A 30 -0.67 -3.47 -0.95
N MET A 31 0.02 -3.78 0.15
CA MET A 31 -0.02 -2.98 1.38
C MET A 31 0.97 -1.80 1.33
N GLY A 32 0.75 -0.82 2.22
CA GLY A 32 1.52 0.41 2.33
C GLY A 32 2.88 0.25 3.02
N LEU A 33 3.54 1.39 3.21
CA LEU A 33 4.89 1.54 3.75
C LEU A 33 5.04 0.87 5.12
N GLY A 34 5.97 -0.08 5.22
CA GLY A 34 6.31 -0.77 6.46
C GLY A 34 5.21 -1.69 7.02
N MET A 35 4.07 -1.81 6.32
CA MET A 35 2.92 -2.59 6.77
C MET A 35 2.92 -3.98 6.15
N GLN A 36 2.50 -4.96 6.95
CA GLN A 36 2.47 -6.38 6.59
C GLN A 36 1.11 -6.77 5.98
N LEU A 37 1.06 -7.91 5.31
CA LEU A 37 -0.18 -8.47 4.74
C LEU A 37 -1.31 -8.65 5.77
N VAL A 38 -0.98 -8.84 7.04
CA VAL A 38 -1.95 -8.94 8.14
C VAL A 38 -2.61 -7.60 8.52
N ALA A 39 -2.13 -6.48 7.98
CA ALA A 39 -2.74 -5.17 8.17
C ALA A 39 -3.99 -4.95 7.31
N TRP A 40 -4.24 -5.80 6.31
CA TRP A 40 -5.52 -5.77 5.59
C TRP A 40 -6.66 -6.15 6.53
N PRO A 41 -7.71 -5.30 6.65
CA PRO A 41 -8.86 -5.62 7.48
C PRO A 41 -9.46 -6.99 7.10
N PRO A 42 -9.72 -7.88 8.09
CA PRO A 42 -10.33 -9.17 7.82
C PRO A 42 -11.67 -9.06 7.07
N GLU A 43 -12.46 -8.03 7.37
CA GLU A 43 -13.75 -7.75 6.76
C GLU A 43 -13.62 -7.50 5.25
N LEU A 44 -12.56 -6.79 4.83
CA LEU A 44 -12.29 -6.58 3.40
C LEU A 44 -11.97 -7.90 2.71
N VAL A 45 -11.09 -8.69 3.30
CA VAL A 45 -10.68 -10.00 2.75
C VAL A 45 -11.89 -10.93 2.65
N GLN A 46 -12.69 -11.03 3.72
CA GLN A 46 -13.88 -11.87 3.74
C GLN A 46 -14.95 -11.38 2.76
N GLY A 47 -15.15 -10.07 2.63
CA GLY A 47 -16.08 -9.49 1.66
C GLY A 47 -15.71 -9.84 0.22
N LEU A 48 -14.43 -9.79 -0.14
CA LEU A 48 -13.94 -10.20 -1.46
C LEU A 48 -14.10 -11.71 -1.69
N LEU A 49 -13.78 -12.54 -0.69
CA LEU A 49 -13.98 -13.99 -0.75
C LEU A 49 -15.46 -14.35 -0.94
N ALA A 50 -16.35 -13.72 -0.17
CA ALA A 50 -17.80 -13.93 -0.26
C ALA A 50 -18.37 -13.50 -1.63
N ALA A 51 -17.75 -12.49 -2.27
CA ALA A 51 -18.08 -12.06 -3.62
C ALA A 51 -17.51 -12.97 -4.72
N GLY A 52 -16.80 -14.05 -4.36
CA GLY A 52 -16.30 -15.06 -5.29
C GLY A 52 -14.92 -14.81 -5.87
N TYR A 53 -14.15 -13.86 -5.33
CA TYR A 53 -12.78 -13.60 -5.78
C TYR A 53 -11.74 -14.51 -5.09
N ARG A 54 -10.66 -14.82 -5.82
CA ARG A 54 -9.41 -15.33 -5.25
C ARG A 54 -8.64 -14.16 -4.67
N VAL A 55 -8.38 -14.14 -3.38
CA VAL A 55 -7.68 -13.05 -2.70
C VAL A 55 -6.24 -13.44 -2.45
N ILE A 56 -5.31 -12.65 -2.98
CA ILE A 56 -3.87 -12.80 -2.83
C ILE A 56 -3.35 -11.55 -2.12
N ARG A 57 -2.57 -11.74 -1.05
CA ARG A 57 -1.90 -10.65 -0.34
C ARG A 57 -0.49 -11.08 0.04
N HIS A 58 0.44 -10.14 0.05
CA HIS A 58 1.84 -10.43 0.33
C HIS A 58 2.48 -9.37 1.21
N ASP A 59 3.53 -9.76 1.92
CA ASP A 59 4.45 -8.81 2.51
C ASP A 59 5.38 -8.27 1.43
N ASN A 60 5.44 -6.96 1.27
CA ASN A 60 6.46 -6.35 0.40
C ASN A 60 7.87 -6.73 0.86
N ARG A 61 8.89 -6.67 -0.04
CA ARG A 61 10.29 -6.84 0.35
C ARG A 61 10.62 -5.96 1.57
N ASP A 62 11.47 -6.43 2.46
CA ASP A 62 11.89 -5.74 3.70
C ASP A 62 10.80 -5.60 4.79
N VAL A 63 9.67 -6.27 4.65
CA VAL A 63 8.56 -6.20 5.61
C VAL A 63 8.12 -7.61 6.02
N GLY A 64 7.68 -7.74 7.26
CA GLY A 64 7.08 -8.95 7.80
C GLY A 64 7.99 -10.16 7.71
N LEU A 65 7.51 -11.19 7.01
CA LEU A 65 8.24 -12.44 6.80
C LEU A 65 8.90 -12.54 5.41
N SER A 66 8.73 -11.53 4.55
CA SER A 66 9.47 -11.42 3.30
C SER A 66 10.96 -11.19 3.52
N GLN A 67 11.76 -11.43 2.50
CA GLN A 67 13.21 -11.29 2.56
C GLN A 67 13.63 -9.90 2.98
N ARG A 68 14.50 -9.83 3.98
CA ARG A 68 15.19 -8.61 4.41
C ARG A 68 16.38 -8.36 3.49
N MET A 69 16.47 -7.16 2.97
CA MET A 69 17.53 -6.74 2.05
C MET A 69 18.74 -6.21 2.83
N GLU A 70 19.26 -6.99 3.78
CA GLU A 70 20.29 -6.57 4.75
C GLU A 70 21.60 -6.14 4.07
N ALA A 71 21.96 -6.80 2.96
CA ALA A 71 23.15 -6.47 2.16
C ALA A 71 23.13 -5.03 1.61
N LEU A 72 21.96 -4.39 1.51
CA LEU A 72 21.81 -3.00 1.03
C LEU A 72 22.11 -1.95 2.12
N GLY A 73 22.49 -2.36 3.32
CA GLY A 73 22.84 -1.47 4.43
C GLY A 73 21.66 -0.65 4.96
N LYS A 74 21.96 0.29 5.85
CA LYS A 74 20.97 1.21 6.44
C LYS A 74 21.05 2.58 5.77
N PRO A 75 19.97 3.09 5.16
CA PRO A 75 19.99 4.39 4.50
C PRO A 75 20.05 5.55 5.51
N ASN A 76 20.66 6.66 5.07
CA ASN A 76 20.69 7.90 5.81
C ASN A 76 19.56 8.83 5.30
N LEU A 77 18.41 8.81 5.96
CA LEU A 77 17.26 9.62 5.55
C LEU A 77 17.48 11.13 5.70
N LEU A 78 18.36 11.57 6.63
CA LEU A 78 18.66 13.00 6.77
C LEU A 78 19.39 13.52 5.53
N TRP A 79 20.39 12.78 5.07
CA TRP A 79 21.12 13.10 3.84
C TRP A 79 20.20 13.03 2.61
N ALA A 80 19.40 11.97 2.50
CA ALA A 80 18.42 11.82 1.43
C ALA A 80 17.38 12.95 1.42
N GLY A 81 16.90 13.38 2.58
CA GLY A 81 15.99 14.50 2.72
C GLY A 81 16.61 15.83 2.29
N LEU A 82 17.90 16.05 2.59
CA LEU A 82 18.64 17.22 2.12
C LEU A 82 18.79 17.21 0.60
N GLN A 83 19.19 16.07 0.01
CA GLN A 83 19.28 15.92 -1.45
C GLN A 83 17.93 16.21 -2.11
N HIS A 84 16.85 15.66 -1.57
CA HIS A 84 15.50 15.86 -2.09
C HIS A 84 15.08 17.34 -2.04
N LYS A 85 15.37 18.06 -0.94
CA LYS A 85 15.12 19.51 -0.84
C LYS A 85 15.91 20.33 -1.85
N LEU A 86 17.07 19.84 -2.28
CA LEU A 86 17.91 20.47 -3.30
C LEU A 86 17.51 20.06 -4.73
N GLY A 87 16.39 19.30 -4.89
CA GLY A 87 15.89 18.87 -6.19
C GLY A 87 16.57 17.61 -6.75
N PHE A 88 17.43 16.95 -5.97
CA PHE A 88 18.04 15.67 -6.35
C PHE A 88 17.20 14.50 -5.89
N ALA A 89 16.99 13.51 -6.77
CA ALA A 89 16.41 12.22 -6.36
C ALA A 89 17.49 11.42 -5.61
N PRO A 90 17.31 11.10 -4.31
CA PRO A 90 18.26 10.26 -3.60
C PRO A 90 18.25 8.85 -4.22
N PRO A 91 19.43 8.23 -4.48
CA PRO A 91 19.48 6.88 -5.04
C PRO A 91 18.87 5.89 -4.04
N PRO A 92 17.75 5.23 -4.38
CA PRO A 92 17.15 4.26 -3.50
C PRO A 92 17.91 2.92 -3.58
N PRO A 93 17.94 2.12 -2.51
CA PRO A 93 18.53 0.78 -2.54
C PRO A 93 17.79 -0.18 -3.49
N TYR A 94 16.53 0.07 -3.71
CA TYR A 94 15.62 -0.52 -4.72
C TYR A 94 14.49 0.48 -5.00
N SER A 95 13.82 0.31 -6.12
CA SER A 95 12.75 1.22 -6.59
C SER A 95 11.35 0.66 -6.30
N LEU A 96 10.31 1.51 -6.44
CA LEU A 96 8.93 1.03 -6.49
C LEU A 96 8.67 0.17 -7.74
N GLY A 97 9.46 0.33 -8.80
CA GLY A 97 9.45 -0.55 -9.96
C GLY A 97 9.90 -1.98 -9.63
N ASP A 98 10.95 -2.13 -8.80
CA ASP A 98 11.37 -3.45 -8.30
C ASP A 98 10.29 -4.11 -7.44
N MET A 99 9.60 -3.32 -6.61
CA MET A 99 8.49 -3.84 -5.78
C MET A 99 7.27 -4.21 -6.64
N ALA A 100 7.02 -3.51 -7.74
CA ALA A 100 6.01 -3.89 -8.73
C ALA A 100 6.39 -5.19 -9.46
N ALA A 101 7.67 -5.38 -9.80
CA ALA A 101 8.16 -6.63 -10.36
C ALA A 101 8.03 -7.80 -9.37
N ASP A 102 8.23 -7.58 -8.07
CA ASP A 102 7.93 -8.59 -7.04
C ASP A 102 6.47 -9.00 -7.05
N ALA A 103 5.57 -8.02 -7.06
CA ALA A 103 4.13 -8.26 -7.04
C ALA A 103 3.65 -8.99 -8.31
N LEU A 104 4.21 -8.67 -9.49
CA LEU A 104 4.00 -9.42 -10.73
C LEU A 104 4.57 -10.83 -10.62
N GLY A 105 5.77 -10.99 -10.06
CA GLY A 105 6.38 -12.30 -9.82
C GLY A 105 5.59 -13.16 -8.82
N VAL A 106 4.88 -12.55 -7.87
CA VAL A 106 3.92 -13.27 -7.00
C VAL A 106 2.78 -13.86 -7.85
N LEU A 107 2.21 -13.09 -8.77
CA LEU A 107 1.17 -13.59 -9.69
C LEU A 107 1.70 -14.72 -10.57
N ASP A 108 2.93 -14.59 -11.10
CA ASP A 108 3.56 -15.61 -11.94
C ASP A 108 3.76 -16.93 -11.18
N ALA A 109 4.30 -16.87 -9.97
CA ALA A 109 4.52 -18.04 -9.14
C ALA A 109 3.22 -18.77 -8.73
N LEU A 110 2.11 -18.05 -8.70
CA LEU A 110 0.77 -18.58 -8.40
C LEU A 110 -0.03 -18.98 -9.65
N GLY A 111 0.56 -18.87 -10.84
CA GLY A 111 -0.10 -19.16 -12.12
C GLY A 111 -1.26 -18.22 -12.44
N VAL A 112 -1.22 -16.97 -11.93
CA VAL A 112 -2.25 -15.96 -12.18
C VAL A 112 -1.84 -15.08 -13.34
N THR A 113 -2.54 -15.17 -14.44
CA THR A 113 -2.25 -14.39 -15.65
C THR A 113 -2.67 -12.93 -15.55
N GLN A 114 -3.79 -12.65 -14.92
CA GLN A 114 -4.37 -11.32 -14.75
C GLN A 114 -5.02 -11.19 -13.36
N ALA A 115 -4.98 -9.99 -12.79
CA ALA A 115 -5.64 -9.71 -11.51
C ALA A 115 -6.20 -8.29 -11.45
N HIS A 116 -7.24 -8.09 -10.65
CA HIS A 116 -7.58 -6.77 -10.12
C HIS A 116 -6.52 -6.41 -9.07
N VAL A 117 -5.94 -5.22 -9.15
CA VAL A 117 -4.88 -4.79 -8.22
C VAL A 117 -5.40 -3.68 -7.33
N VAL A 118 -5.40 -3.91 -6.02
CA VAL A 118 -5.81 -2.94 -5.01
C VAL A 118 -4.59 -2.59 -4.15
N GLY A 119 -4.16 -1.34 -4.21
CA GLY A 119 -3.00 -0.87 -3.44
C GLY A 119 -3.37 0.26 -2.49
N VAL A 120 -2.85 0.19 -1.27
CA VAL A 120 -3.05 1.18 -0.20
C VAL A 120 -1.79 1.99 0.00
N SER A 121 -1.86 3.35 -0.01
CA SER A 121 -0.72 4.24 0.28
C SER A 121 0.45 3.94 -0.69
N MET A 122 1.65 3.61 -0.20
CA MET A 122 2.76 3.13 -1.05
C MET A 122 2.34 1.95 -1.94
N GLY A 123 1.47 1.05 -1.45
CA GLY A 123 0.94 -0.05 -2.26
C GLY A 123 0.15 0.42 -3.48
N GLY A 124 -0.54 1.56 -3.40
CA GLY A 124 -1.18 2.20 -4.55
C GLY A 124 -0.17 2.72 -5.57
N MET A 125 0.97 3.24 -5.09
CA MET A 125 2.08 3.65 -5.97
C MET A 125 2.71 2.44 -6.68
N ILE A 126 2.88 1.32 -5.97
CA ILE A 126 3.34 0.04 -6.54
C ILE A 126 2.34 -0.48 -7.58
N ALA A 127 1.04 -0.44 -7.27
CA ALA A 127 -0.02 -0.85 -8.18
C ALA A 127 -0.04 0.00 -9.48
N GLN A 128 0.20 1.30 -9.38
CA GLN A 128 0.37 2.18 -10.54
C GLN A 128 1.60 1.77 -11.37
N ARG A 129 2.73 1.41 -10.72
CA ARG A 129 3.92 0.88 -11.42
C ARG A 129 3.65 -0.46 -12.09
N MET A 130 2.85 -1.35 -11.49
CA MET A 130 2.41 -2.61 -12.13
C MET A 130 1.60 -2.33 -13.40
N ALA A 131 0.62 -1.43 -13.32
CA ALA A 131 -0.22 -1.06 -14.45
C ALA A 131 0.57 -0.42 -15.61
N LEU A 132 1.64 0.31 -15.30
CA LEU A 132 2.56 0.88 -16.29
C LEU A 132 3.49 -0.17 -16.90
N ALA A 133 4.03 -1.08 -16.09
CA ALA A 133 5.01 -2.06 -16.54
C ALA A 133 4.38 -3.25 -17.29
N ALA A 134 3.16 -3.65 -16.91
CA ALA A 134 2.49 -4.83 -17.45
C ALA A 134 0.96 -4.59 -17.56
N PRO A 135 0.52 -3.68 -18.43
CA PRO A 135 -0.90 -3.30 -18.54
C PRO A 135 -1.82 -4.49 -18.83
N GLN A 136 -1.34 -5.49 -19.58
CA GLN A 136 -2.08 -6.72 -19.89
C GLN A 136 -2.28 -7.64 -18.67
N ARG A 137 -1.58 -7.40 -17.55
CA ARG A 137 -1.66 -8.20 -16.31
C ARG A 137 -2.64 -7.61 -15.30
N VAL A 138 -3.04 -6.34 -15.47
CA VAL A 138 -3.88 -5.59 -14.54
C VAL A 138 -5.27 -5.40 -15.13
N LEU A 139 -6.22 -6.20 -14.67
CA LEU A 139 -7.64 -6.10 -15.10
C LEU A 139 -8.22 -4.74 -14.71
N SER A 140 -8.03 -4.33 -13.47
CA SER A 140 -8.38 -3.00 -12.97
C SER A 140 -7.40 -2.56 -11.89
N LEU A 141 -7.22 -1.25 -11.75
CA LEU A 141 -6.40 -0.61 -10.75
C LEU A 141 -7.28 0.08 -9.71
N THR A 142 -7.04 -0.19 -8.42
CA THR A 142 -7.62 0.61 -7.35
C THR A 142 -6.50 1.21 -6.50
N SER A 143 -6.47 2.54 -6.46
CA SER A 143 -5.50 3.34 -5.68
C SER A 143 -6.21 3.92 -4.46
N VAL A 144 -5.92 3.35 -3.27
CA VAL A 144 -6.57 3.73 -2.01
C VAL A 144 -5.63 4.61 -1.19
N MET A 145 -6.09 5.81 -0.75
CA MET A 145 -5.31 6.77 0.05
C MET A 145 -3.83 6.87 -0.41
N SER A 146 -3.61 7.06 -1.71
CA SER A 146 -2.29 7.05 -2.34
C SER A 146 -2.01 8.36 -3.10
N SER A 147 -0.91 8.43 -3.83
CA SER A 147 -0.47 9.65 -4.52
C SER A 147 0.12 9.34 -5.90
N SER A 148 0.07 10.29 -6.81
CA SER A 148 0.88 10.32 -8.01
C SER A 148 2.36 10.60 -7.72
N SER A 149 2.67 11.16 -6.56
CA SER A 149 3.98 11.69 -6.16
C SER A 149 4.46 12.87 -7.01
N ALA A 150 3.55 13.66 -7.59
CA ALA A 150 3.94 14.88 -8.28
C ALA A 150 4.58 15.88 -7.29
N PRO A 151 5.64 16.61 -7.71
CA PRO A 151 6.42 17.47 -6.80
C PRO A 151 5.65 18.64 -6.21
N ASP A 152 4.60 19.10 -6.88
CA ASP A 152 3.75 20.25 -6.53
C ASP A 152 2.61 19.89 -5.56
N LEU A 153 2.48 18.64 -5.18
CA LEU A 153 1.43 18.20 -4.25
C LEU A 153 1.68 18.67 -2.82
N PRO A 154 0.60 18.95 -2.06
CA PRO A 154 0.73 19.33 -0.67
C PRO A 154 1.37 18.18 0.15
N GLN A 155 2.23 18.58 1.08
CA GLN A 155 2.91 17.66 1.98
C GLN A 155 2.01 17.27 3.16
N ALA A 156 2.39 16.19 3.85
CA ALA A 156 1.77 15.79 5.11
C ALA A 156 1.77 16.95 6.13
N ARG A 157 0.76 17.00 6.98
CA ARG A 157 0.67 18.01 8.04
C ARG A 157 1.90 17.95 8.98
N PRO A 158 2.36 19.07 9.55
CA PRO A 158 3.56 19.10 10.41
C PRO A 158 3.50 18.12 11.59
N GLU A 159 2.34 17.98 12.21
CA GLU A 159 2.13 17.03 13.32
C GLU A 159 2.28 15.56 12.88
N VAL A 160 1.87 15.23 11.64
CA VAL A 160 2.06 13.91 11.06
C VAL A 160 3.54 13.64 10.82
N MET A 161 4.26 14.62 10.23
CA MET A 161 5.71 14.51 10.03
C MET A 161 6.45 14.33 11.35
N ALA A 162 6.06 15.07 12.40
CA ALA A 162 6.62 14.91 13.74
C ALA A 162 6.35 13.52 14.32
N ALA A 163 5.14 12.96 14.11
CA ALA A 163 4.79 11.61 14.56
C ALA A 163 5.59 10.53 13.82
N LEU A 164 5.75 10.65 12.50
CA LEU A 164 6.52 9.72 11.66
C LEU A 164 8.01 9.70 12.02
N LEU A 165 8.58 10.84 12.39
CA LEU A 165 9.99 10.97 12.78
C LEU A 165 10.28 10.47 14.21
N ARG A 166 9.27 10.31 15.04
CA ARG A 166 9.43 9.74 16.37
C ARG A 166 9.87 8.29 16.28
N ARG A 167 10.64 7.87 17.28
CA ARG A 167 11.03 6.46 17.46
C ARG A 167 10.25 5.85 18.60
N PRO A 168 10.04 4.52 18.62
CA PRO A 168 9.55 3.85 19.83
C PRO A 168 10.43 4.19 21.02
N SER A 169 9.85 4.29 22.20
CA SER A 169 10.56 4.57 23.47
C SER A 169 11.47 3.43 23.93
N GLY A 170 11.27 2.23 23.37
CA GLY A 170 12.02 1.01 23.63
C GLY A 170 12.02 0.09 22.41
N ARG A 171 12.63 -1.10 22.56
CA ARG A 171 12.65 -2.15 21.56
C ARG A 171 11.71 -3.31 21.86
N ASP A 172 11.12 -3.30 23.04
CA ASP A 172 10.13 -4.30 23.44
C ASP A 172 8.81 -4.11 22.71
N ARG A 173 8.01 -5.17 22.69
CA ARG A 173 6.74 -5.23 21.98
C ARG A 173 5.78 -4.11 22.39
N GLN A 174 5.72 -3.80 23.68
CA GLN A 174 4.80 -2.80 24.19
C GLN A 174 5.17 -1.40 23.69
N ALA A 175 6.45 -1.03 23.74
CA ALA A 175 6.94 0.25 23.23
C ALA A 175 6.67 0.42 21.72
N VAL A 176 6.79 -0.67 20.94
CA VAL A 176 6.45 -0.67 19.50
C VAL A 176 4.96 -0.48 19.30
N VAL A 177 4.12 -1.23 20.03
CA VAL A 177 2.65 -1.09 19.95
C VAL A 177 2.21 0.32 20.31
N ASP A 178 2.70 0.88 21.42
CA ASP A 178 2.36 2.23 21.86
C ASP A 178 2.80 3.30 20.86
N HIS A 179 3.92 3.10 20.20
CA HIS A 179 4.38 4.00 19.14
C HIS A 179 3.42 4.02 17.95
N TYR A 180 3.05 2.84 17.44
CA TYR A 180 2.14 2.76 16.28
C TYR A 180 0.71 3.18 16.64
N VAL A 181 0.22 2.89 17.83
CA VAL A 181 -1.09 3.40 18.30
C VAL A 181 -1.10 4.93 18.27
N ARG A 182 -0.05 5.59 18.77
CA ARG A 182 0.06 7.06 18.69
C ARG A 182 0.10 7.56 17.25
N LEU A 183 0.85 6.87 16.36
CA LEU A 183 0.92 7.24 14.95
C LEU A 183 -0.45 7.13 14.28
N PHE A 184 -1.12 5.98 14.43
CA PHE A 184 -2.44 5.75 13.82
C PHE A 184 -3.52 6.69 14.37
N ARG A 185 -3.40 7.16 15.61
CA ARG A 185 -4.30 8.21 16.12
C ARG A 185 -4.10 9.57 15.45
N VAL A 186 -2.87 9.87 15.02
CA VAL A 186 -2.55 11.12 14.32
C VAL A 186 -3.01 11.08 12.86
N ILE A 187 -2.88 9.91 12.20
CA ILE A 187 -3.20 9.77 10.77
C ILE A 187 -4.59 9.19 10.51
N GLY A 188 -5.25 8.63 11.53
CA GLY A 188 -6.51 7.92 11.40
C GLY A 188 -7.71 8.79 11.05
N SER A 189 -8.82 8.14 10.78
CA SER A 189 -10.07 8.73 10.34
C SER A 189 -10.78 9.47 11.47
N PRO A 190 -10.93 10.80 11.41
CA PRO A 190 -11.63 11.53 12.47
C PRO A 190 -13.14 11.20 12.53
N GLY A 191 -13.76 10.86 11.41
CA GLY A 191 -15.17 10.48 11.34
C GLY A 191 -15.46 9.00 11.62
N PHE A 192 -14.41 8.14 11.74
CA PHE A 192 -14.55 6.68 11.86
C PHE A 192 -13.49 6.12 12.82
N VAL A 193 -13.54 6.52 14.07
CA VAL A 193 -12.48 6.18 15.05
C VAL A 193 -12.48 4.68 15.35
N THR A 194 -11.35 4.01 15.07
CA THR A 194 -11.11 2.63 15.50
C THR A 194 -10.93 2.57 17.03
N PRO A 195 -11.65 1.71 17.76
CA PRO A 195 -11.46 1.52 19.20
C PRO A 195 -9.99 1.18 19.54
N GLU A 196 -9.45 1.78 20.60
CA GLU A 196 -8.03 1.60 20.94
C GLU A 196 -7.65 0.14 21.17
N ALA A 197 -8.50 -0.63 21.82
CA ALA A 197 -8.26 -2.04 22.09
C ALA A 197 -8.09 -2.84 20.78
N GLU A 198 -8.93 -2.58 19.80
CA GLU A 198 -8.86 -3.19 18.47
C GLU A 198 -7.58 -2.77 17.72
N LEU A 199 -7.29 -1.47 17.71
CA LEU A 199 -6.07 -0.95 17.09
C LEU A 199 -4.81 -1.57 17.72
N ARG A 200 -4.75 -1.64 19.05
CA ARG A 200 -3.67 -2.29 19.79
C ARG A 200 -3.51 -3.76 19.41
N GLN A 201 -4.62 -4.49 19.31
CA GLN A 201 -4.61 -5.90 18.94
C GLN A 201 -4.05 -6.09 17.52
N ARG A 202 -4.51 -5.33 16.54
CA ARG A 202 -4.04 -5.37 15.14
C ARG A 202 -2.52 -5.09 15.05
N ILE A 203 -2.06 -4.05 15.75
CA ILE A 203 -0.63 -3.69 15.78
C ILE A 203 0.19 -4.76 16.49
N ALA A 204 -0.30 -5.32 17.60
CA ALA A 204 0.39 -6.35 18.36
C ALA A 204 0.64 -7.62 17.52
N VAL A 205 -0.34 -8.05 16.72
CA VAL A 205 -0.20 -9.17 15.77
C VAL A 205 0.92 -8.89 14.76
N ALA A 206 0.96 -7.70 14.19
CA ALA A 206 1.98 -7.33 13.23
C ALA A 206 3.38 -7.22 13.89
N ALA A 207 3.46 -6.66 15.09
CA ALA A 207 4.73 -6.54 15.83
C ALA A 207 5.32 -7.91 16.23
N GLU A 208 4.46 -8.86 16.60
CA GLU A 208 4.85 -10.23 16.94
C GLU A 208 5.32 -11.02 15.72
N ARG A 209 4.64 -10.83 14.58
CA ARG A 209 4.98 -11.48 13.31
C ARG A 209 6.32 -11.03 12.74
N GLY A 210 6.67 -9.76 12.87
CA GLY A 210 7.97 -9.25 12.42
C GLY A 210 8.04 -7.73 12.42
N PHE A 211 9.03 -7.19 13.12
CA PHE A 211 9.31 -5.75 13.14
C PHE A 211 10.71 -5.48 12.59
N TYR A 212 10.78 -4.78 11.44
CA TYR A 212 12.04 -4.50 10.77
C TYR A 212 12.11 -3.04 10.26
N PRO A 213 12.37 -2.06 11.15
CA PRO A 213 12.31 -0.64 10.81
C PRO A 213 13.34 -0.19 9.76
N VAL A 214 14.46 -0.93 9.60
CA VAL A 214 15.45 -0.61 8.55
C VAL A 214 14.86 -0.82 7.16
N GLY A 215 14.02 -1.83 6.99
CA GLY A 215 13.28 -2.05 5.74
C GLY A 215 12.36 -0.87 5.41
N THR A 216 11.63 -0.37 6.42
CA THR A 216 10.77 0.82 6.24
C THR A 216 11.58 2.05 5.77
N LEU A 217 12.81 2.24 6.27
CA LEU A 217 13.67 3.34 5.79
C LEU A 217 14.04 3.19 4.31
N ARG A 218 14.33 1.96 3.85
CA ARG A 218 14.64 1.70 2.43
C ARG A 218 13.41 1.93 1.54
N GLN A 219 12.25 1.46 1.97
CA GLN A 219 10.98 1.72 1.27
C GLN A 219 10.67 3.22 1.20
N THR A 220 10.95 3.98 2.26
CA THR A 220 10.78 5.45 2.26
C THR A 220 11.64 6.09 1.17
N LEU A 221 12.89 5.67 0.99
CA LEU A 221 13.73 6.16 -0.11
C LEU A 221 13.17 5.79 -1.48
N ALA A 222 12.64 4.56 -1.63
CA ALA A 222 12.01 4.14 -2.88
C ALA A 222 10.82 5.05 -3.24
N VAL A 223 9.99 5.43 -2.24
CA VAL A 223 8.89 6.38 -2.44
C VAL A 223 9.41 7.77 -2.82
N MET A 224 10.40 8.31 -2.09
CA MET A 224 10.98 9.64 -2.36
C MET A 224 11.61 9.74 -3.75
N ALA A 225 12.18 8.66 -4.27
CA ALA A 225 12.83 8.62 -5.57
C ALA A 225 11.87 8.48 -6.76
N ASP A 226 10.55 8.29 -6.51
CA ASP A 226 9.59 7.88 -7.53
C ASP A 226 8.69 9.03 -8.07
N SER A 227 9.10 10.27 -7.92
CA SER A 227 8.32 11.45 -8.35
C SER A 227 8.08 11.50 -9.88
N ALA A 228 9.00 10.96 -10.68
CA ALA A 228 8.87 10.87 -12.13
C ALA A 228 7.68 10.02 -12.60
N ARG A 229 7.10 9.16 -11.74
CA ARG A 229 5.92 8.35 -12.05
C ARG A 229 4.71 9.21 -12.41
N ALA A 230 4.55 10.39 -11.80
CA ALA A 230 3.42 11.28 -12.06
C ALA A 230 3.22 11.57 -13.56
N ALA A 231 4.30 11.77 -14.31
CA ALA A 231 4.25 12.04 -15.74
C ALA A 231 3.83 10.81 -16.57
N LEU A 232 4.00 9.61 -16.03
CA LEU A 232 3.70 8.35 -16.73
C LEU A 232 2.24 7.91 -16.55
N LEU A 233 1.52 8.43 -15.55
CA LEU A 233 0.18 7.96 -15.21
C LEU A 233 -0.82 8.07 -16.35
N ALA A 234 -0.62 9.00 -17.30
CA ALA A 234 -1.43 9.11 -18.51
C ALA A 234 -1.34 7.89 -19.43
N GLN A 235 -0.36 7.02 -19.23
CA GLN A 235 -0.19 5.76 -20.01
C GLN A 235 -0.94 4.58 -19.42
N ILE A 236 -1.53 4.72 -18.23
CA ILE A 236 -2.33 3.65 -17.60
C ILE A 236 -3.63 3.49 -18.37
N THR A 237 -3.85 2.29 -18.92
CA THR A 237 -5.03 1.92 -19.69
C THR A 237 -6.05 1.10 -18.91
N ALA A 238 -5.64 0.52 -17.77
CA ALA A 238 -6.53 -0.26 -16.92
C ALA A 238 -7.64 0.63 -16.33
N PRO A 239 -8.92 0.18 -16.32
CA PRO A 239 -9.96 0.86 -15.58
C PRO A 239 -9.51 1.19 -14.16
N THR A 240 -9.60 2.47 -13.75
CA THR A 240 -8.99 2.92 -12.50
C THR A 240 -10.01 3.53 -11.56
N LEU A 241 -9.97 3.06 -10.30
CA LEU A 241 -10.67 3.65 -9.16
C LEU A 241 -9.66 4.29 -8.21
N VAL A 242 -9.83 5.57 -7.91
CA VAL A 242 -9.13 6.26 -6.83
C VAL A 242 -10.11 6.42 -5.66
N PHE A 243 -9.74 5.89 -4.49
CA PHE A 243 -10.53 5.96 -3.27
C PHE A 243 -9.72 6.67 -2.19
N HIS A 244 -10.18 7.84 -1.73
CA HIS A 244 -9.33 8.69 -0.89
C HIS A 244 -10.12 9.39 0.21
N GLY A 245 -9.51 9.48 1.40
CA GLY A 245 -10.07 10.23 2.54
C GLY A 245 -9.96 11.74 2.33
N GLN A 246 -11.07 12.46 2.52
CA GLN A 246 -11.06 13.93 2.44
C GLN A 246 -10.32 14.57 3.63
N ASP A 247 -10.18 13.83 4.73
CA ASP A 247 -9.51 14.28 5.94
C ASP A 247 -8.15 13.60 6.16
N ASP A 248 -7.57 13.00 5.09
CA ASP A 248 -6.26 12.35 5.15
C ASP A 248 -5.15 13.37 5.48
N PRO A 249 -4.50 13.29 6.65
CA PRO A 249 -3.48 14.24 7.05
C PRO A 249 -2.07 13.86 6.60
N LEU A 250 -1.89 12.61 6.11
CA LEU A 250 -0.61 12.08 5.63
C LEU A 250 -0.42 12.28 4.13
N LEU A 251 -1.40 11.86 3.35
CA LEU A 251 -1.48 12.15 1.91
C LEU A 251 -2.77 12.94 1.66
N PRO A 252 -2.69 14.29 1.64
CA PRO A 252 -3.88 15.13 1.51
C PRO A 252 -4.76 14.75 0.32
N TYR A 253 -6.05 14.99 0.39
CA TYR A 253 -7.04 14.62 -0.63
C TYR A 253 -6.65 15.03 -2.04
N ALA A 254 -5.96 16.17 -2.19
CA ALA A 254 -5.38 16.63 -3.46
C ALA A 254 -4.45 15.60 -4.13
N CYS A 255 -3.84 14.69 -3.37
CA CYS A 255 -3.03 13.59 -3.93
C CYS A 255 -3.90 12.58 -4.69
N GLY A 256 -5.10 12.30 -4.18
CA GLY A 256 -6.10 11.48 -4.86
C GLY A 256 -6.68 12.16 -6.10
N GLU A 257 -7.01 13.46 -5.97
CA GLU A 257 -7.51 14.26 -7.09
C GLU A 257 -6.50 14.33 -8.23
N ASP A 258 -5.22 14.56 -7.91
CA ASP A 258 -4.15 14.59 -8.90
C ASP A 258 -3.96 13.23 -9.59
N THR A 259 -4.00 12.13 -8.82
CA THR A 259 -3.92 10.78 -9.37
C THR A 259 -5.06 10.52 -10.33
N ALA A 260 -6.31 10.83 -9.95
CA ALA A 260 -7.47 10.64 -10.80
C ALA A 260 -7.43 11.51 -12.07
N ARG A 261 -6.97 12.76 -11.94
CA ARG A 261 -6.83 13.67 -13.10
C ARG A 261 -5.81 13.18 -14.12
N ARG A 262 -4.71 12.55 -13.66
CA ARG A 262 -3.62 12.07 -14.54
C ARG A 262 -3.93 10.77 -15.26
N ILE A 263 -4.77 9.91 -14.68
CA ILE A 263 -5.10 8.62 -15.29
C ILE A 263 -6.37 8.76 -16.13
N PRO A 264 -6.31 8.52 -17.44
CA PRO A 264 -7.49 8.64 -18.31
C PRO A 264 -8.65 7.76 -17.86
N GLY A 265 -9.84 8.34 -17.74
CA GLY A 265 -11.05 7.63 -17.32
C GLY A 265 -11.09 7.19 -15.85
N ALA A 266 -10.14 7.59 -15.03
CA ALA A 266 -10.16 7.25 -13.61
C ALA A 266 -11.35 7.89 -12.89
N ARG A 267 -12.00 7.10 -12.02
CA ARG A 267 -13.08 7.54 -11.15
C ARG A 267 -12.54 7.84 -9.76
N LEU A 268 -12.84 9.01 -9.20
CA LEU A 268 -12.48 9.39 -7.84
C LEU A 268 -13.69 9.23 -6.92
N ILE A 269 -13.48 8.59 -5.77
CA ILE A 269 -14.40 8.56 -4.63
C ILE A 269 -13.71 9.18 -3.43
N GLY A 270 -14.18 10.36 -3.02
CA GLY A 270 -13.77 11.02 -1.78
C GLY A 270 -14.67 10.61 -0.64
N VAL A 271 -14.09 10.29 0.52
CA VAL A 271 -14.83 9.88 1.72
C VAL A 271 -14.62 10.93 2.83
N ALA A 272 -15.66 11.69 3.13
CA ALA A 272 -15.64 12.63 4.25
C ALA A 272 -15.47 11.88 5.58
N GLY A 273 -14.66 12.42 6.48
CA GLY A 273 -14.32 11.81 7.77
C GLY A 273 -13.28 10.69 7.71
N MET A 274 -12.85 10.26 6.53
CA MET A 274 -11.78 9.28 6.37
C MET A 274 -10.42 9.96 6.39
N GLY A 275 -9.51 9.44 7.23
CA GLY A 275 -8.08 9.75 7.28
C GLY A 275 -7.23 8.77 6.48
N HIS A 276 -6.08 8.40 7.04
CA HIS A 276 -5.12 7.47 6.41
C HIS A 276 -5.16 6.07 7.06
N ASP A 277 -6.36 5.51 7.19
CA ASP A 277 -6.60 4.16 7.72
C ASP A 277 -7.88 3.54 7.14
N LEU A 278 -8.14 2.27 7.46
CA LEU A 278 -9.28 1.49 6.98
C LEU A 278 -10.12 0.96 8.17
N PRO A 279 -10.86 1.81 8.88
CA PRO A 279 -11.82 1.35 9.88
C PRO A 279 -13.03 0.66 9.21
N GLY A 280 -13.77 -0.17 9.96
CA GLY A 280 -14.88 -0.97 9.43
C GLY A 280 -15.83 -0.23 8.50
N PRO A 281 -16.42 0.92 8.90
CA PRO A 281 -17.35 1.65 8.02
C PRO A 281 -16.70 2.17 6.72
N VAL A 282 -15.38 2.40 6.70
CA VAL A 282 -14.64 2.74 5.48
C VAL A 282 -14.42 1.49 4.62
N VAL A 283 -14.17 0.33 5.23
CA VAL A 283 -14.08 -0.96 4.52
C VAL A 283 -15.37 -1.29 3.80
N ASP A 284 -16.54 -1.09 4.43
CA ASP A 284 -17.84 -1.31 3.81
C ASP A 284 -18.03 -0.45 2.56
N ARG A 285 -17.65 0.84 2.64
CA ARG A 285 -17.70 1.78 1.51
C ARG A 285 -16.72 1.39 0.41
N LEU A 286 -15.52 0.93 0.79
CA LEU A 286 -14.53 0.46 -0.15
C LEU A 286 -15.01 -0.79 -0.89
N LEU A 287 -15.58 -1.78 -0.21
CA LEU A 287 -16.19 -2.96 -0.83
C LEU A 287 -17.33 -2.59 -1.78
N ALA A 288 -18.22 -1.69 -1.37
CA ALA A 288 -19.31 -1.20 -2.21
C ALA A 288 -18.81 -0.48 -3.47
N ALA A 289 -17.60 0.08 -3.44
CA ALA A 289 -16.96 0.70 -4.60
C ALA A 289 -16.19 -0.29 -5.47
N LEU A 290 -15.48 -1.25 -4.86
CA LEU A 290 -14.64 -2.25 -5.52
C LEU A 290 -15.45 -3.24 -6.36
N LEU A 291 -16.52 -3.81 -5.79
CA LEU A 291 -17.26 -4.89 -6.45
C LEU A 291 -17.90 -4.47 -7.79
N PRO A 292 -18.54 -3.28 -7.92
CA PRO A 292 -18.96 -2.79 -9.21
C PRO A 292 -17.78 -2.45 -10.15
N HIS A 293 -16.68 -1.89 -9.59
CA HIS A 293 -15.50 -1.52 -10.37
C HIS A 293 -14.85 -2.74 -11.03
N PHE A 294 -14.72 -3.85 -10.33
CA PHE A 294 -14.18 -5.09 -10.89
C PHE A 294 -15.00 -5.65 -12.05
N LYS A 295 -16.30 -5.34 -12.13
CA LYS A 295 -17.18 -5.79 -13.22
C LYS A 295 -17.07 -4.93 -14.48
N THR A 296 -16.38 -3.78 -14.42
CA THR A 296 -16.17 -2.89 -15.57
C THR A 296 -14.87 -3.20 -16.34
N ALA A 297 -14.10 -4.18 -15.89
CA ALA A 297 -12.79 -4.56 -16.41
C ALA A 297 -12.83 -5.83 -17.25
#